data_3058973000e4bac02c633b28e42c3b1f
#
_entry.id   3058973000e4bac02c633b28e42c3b1f
#
_cell.length_a   1.000
_cell.length_b   1.000
_cell.length_c   1.000
_cell.angle_alpha   90.00
_cell.angle_beta   90.00
_cell.angle_gamma   90.00
#
_symmetry.space_group_name_H-M   'P 1'
#
loop_
_entity.id
_entity.type
_entity.pdbx_description
1 polymer ?
#
loop_
_entity_poly.entity_id
_entity_poly.type
_entity_poly.pdbx_seq_one_letter_code
_entity_poly.pdbx_strand_id
1 'polypeptide(L)'
;MECSNLRSHLYNLHVVDDPFCEFCKNIVENSEHYFFHCPMYELERFELFRKINYIDKEKIKLENLMYGYELLSKKDNFRIVKLIEQYIYNTGRFN
;
A
#
# COMPACT_ATOMS: atom_id res chain seq x y z
N MET A 1 1.15 9.10 3.99
CA MET A 1 0.76 7.84 4.66
C MET A 1 1.98 6.99 4.89
N GLU A 2 2.17 6.52 6.09
CA GLU A 2 3.32 5.70 6.43
C GLU A 2 2.90 4.29 6.78
N CYS A 3 3.61 3.30 6.22
CA CYS A 3 3.43 1.90 6.55
C CYS A 3 4.60 1.46 7.44
N SER A 4 4.74 2.14 8.59
CA SER A 4 5.89 1.98 9.47
C SER A 4 5.99 0.60 10.13
N ASN A 5 4.92 -0.19 10.09
CA ASN A 5 4.91 -1.54 10.66
C ASN A 5 5.23 -2.63 9.63
N LEU A 6 5.66 -2.26 8.42
CA LEU A 6 6.16 -3.23 7.45
C LEU A 6 7.49 -3.81 7.92
N ARG A 7 7.73 -5.08 7.61
CA ARG A 7 8.90 -5.78 8.15
C ARG A 7 10.23 -5.18 7.71
N SER A 8 10.30 -4.60 6.51
CA SER A 8 11.53 -3.94 6.07
C SER A 8 11.89 -2.76 6.98
N HIS A 9 10.89 -1.99 7.39
CA HIS A 9 11.09 -0.87 8.32
C HIS A 9 11.47 -1.38 9.71
N LEU A 10 10.73 -2.37 10.21
CA LEU A 10 11.00 -2.96 11.53
C LEU A 10 12.39 -3.62 11.58
N TYR A 11 12.84 -4.21 10.48
CA TYR A 11 14.17 -4.78 10.39
C TYR A 11 15.24 -3.69 10.52
N ASN A 12 15.05 -2.55 9.85
CA ASN A 12 15.98 -1.43 9.94
C ASN A 12 16.03 -0.83 11.35
N LEU A 13 14.96 -0.98 12.13
CA LEU A 13 14.90 -0.54 13.52
C LEU A 13 15.32 -1.64 14.51
N HIS A 14 15.78 -2.79 14.02
CA HIS A 14 16.18 -3.95 14.82
C HIS A 14 15.07 -4.53 15.69
N VAL A 15 13.80 -4.35 15.27
CA VAL A 15 12.64 -4.90 15.99
C VAL A 15 12.37 -6.36 15.61
N VAL A 16 12.66 -6.73 14.35
CA VAL A 16 12.50 -8.10 13.86
C VAL A 16 13.82 -8.60 13.28
N ASP A 17 13.97 -9.92 13.18
CA ASP A 17 15.21 -10.56 12.75
C ASP A 17 15.43 -10.55 11.24
N ASP A 18 14.36 -10.41 10.46
CA ASP A 18 14.44 -10.40 9.01
C ASP A 18 13.41 -9.44 8.42
N PRO A 19 13.66 -8.93 7.19
CA PRO A 19 12.75 -7.99 6.52
C PRO A 19 11.68 -8.67 5.66
N PHE A 20 11.57 -9.99 5.68
CA PHE A 20 10.74 -10.73 4.73
C PHE A 20 9.28 -10.77 5.14
N CYS A 21 8.40 -10.74 4.12
CA CYS A 21 6.96 -10.90 4.31
C CYS A 21 6.67 -12.27 4.93
N GLU A 22 5.80 -12.28 5.95
CA GLU A 22 5.44 -13.53 6.64
C GLU A 22 4.79 -14.56 5.71
N PHE A 23 4.09 -14.10 4.69
CA PHE A 23 3.36 -14.98 3.77
C PHE A 23 4.21 -15.42 2.58
N CYS A 24 5.08 -14.55 2.10
CA CYS A 24 5.90 -14.80 0.92
C CYS A 24 7.28 -15.37 1.24
N LYS A 25 7.73 -15.25 2.48
CA LYS A 25 8.95 -15.83 3.06
C LYS A 25 10.27 -15.30 2.49
N ASN A 26 10.41 -15.21 1.17
CA ASN A 26 11.67 -14.83 0.52
C ASN A 26 11.61 -13.44 -0.12
N ILE A 27 10.57 -12.67 0.15
CA ILE A 27 10.38 -11.35 -0.46
C ILE A 27 10.32 -10.30 0.65
N VAL A 28 11.10 -9.24 0.51
CA VAL A 28 11.14 -8.14 1.47
C VAL A 28 9.76 -7.48 1.55
N GLU A 29 9.25 -7.31 2.76
CA GLU A 29 7.98 -6.62 2.98
C GLU A 29 8.22 -5.12 3.07
N ASN A 30 8.21 -4.45 1.92
CA ASN A 30 8.26 -3.00 1.82
C ASN A 30 6.93 -2.49 1.25
N SER A 31 6.82 -1.17 1.08
CA SER A 31 5.58 -0.57 0.57
C SER A 31 5.21 -1.09 -0.82
N GLU A 32 6.20 -1.28 -1.69
CA GLU A 32 5.95 -1.80 -3.03
C GLU A 32 5.35 -3.21 -2.98
N HIS A 33 5.92 -4.09 -2.17
CA HIS A 33 5.40 -5.45 -2.02
C HIS A 33 3.98 -5.43 -1.46
N TYR A 34 3.75 -4.66 -0.40
CA TYR A 34 2.46 -4.59 0.26
C TYR A 34 1.36 -4.05 -0.67
N PHE A 35 1.64 -2.97 -1.42
CA PHE A 35 0.63 -2.34 -2.26
C PHE A 35 0.49 -2.98 -3.64
N PHE A 36 1.53 -3.63 -4.18
CA PHE A 36 1.51 -4.07 -5.58
C PHE A 36 1.72 -5.56 -5.81
N HIS A 37 2.39 -6.26 -4.91
CA HIS A 37 2.90 -7.59 -5.22
C HIS A 37 2.43 -8.72 -4.29
N CYS A 38 2.10 -8.45 -3.04
CA CYS A 38 1.77 -9.52 -2.12
C CYS A 38 0.47 -10.23 -2.53
N PRO A 39 0.51 -11.54 -2.84
CA PRO A 39 -0.68 -12.27 -3.28
C PRO A 39 -1.74 -12.42 -2.18
N MET A 40 -1.38 -12.26 -0.93
CA MET A 40 -2.34 -12.33 0.18
C MET A 40 -3.40 -11.23 0.12
N TYR A 41 -3.09 -10.10 -0.54
CA TYR A 41 -3.97 -8.95 -0.60
C TYR A 41 -4.49 -8.68 -2.00
N GLU A 42 -4.50 -9.69 -2.86
CA GLU A 42 -4.86 -9.53 -4.26
C GLU A 42 -6.29 -9.02 -4.46
N LEU A 43 -7.25 -9.55 -3.70
CA LEU A 43 -8.65 -9.12 -3.80
C LEU A 43 -8.82 -7.68 -3.35
N GLU A 44 -8.24 -7.33 -2.21
CA GLU A 44 -8.30 -5.98 -1.67
C GLU A 44 -7.62 -4.98 -2.60
N ARG A 45 -6.50 -5.39 -3.21
CA ARG A 45 -5.78 -4.58 -4.18
C ARG A 45 -6.60 -4.33 -5.44
N PHE A 46 -7.27 -5.36 -5.94
CA PHE A 46 -8.14 -5.23 -7.10
C PHE A 46 -9.22 -4.18 -6.85
N GLU A 47 -9.85 -4.21 -5.69
CA GLU A 47 -10.87 -3.23 -5.33
C GLU A 47 -10.29 -1.82 -5.22
N LEU A 48 -9.12 -1.68 -4.59
CA LEU A 48 -8.46 -0.38 -4.46
C LEU A 48 -8.15 0.21 -5.84
N PHE A 49 -7.51 -0.57 -6.71
CA PHE A 49 -7.09 -0.09 -8.02
C PHE A 49 -8.27 0.22 -8.91
N ARG A 50 -9.32 -0.59 -8.86
CA ARG A 50 -10.55 -0.34 -9.60
C ARG A 50 -11.17 1.01 -9.21
N LYS A 51 -11.24 1.29 -7.92
CA LYS A 51 -11.82 2.54 -7.41
C LYS A 51 -10.94 3.75 -7.71
N ILE A 52 -9.62 3.59 -7.63
CA ILE A 52 -8.71 4.68 -8.01
C ILE A 52 -8.87 5.02 -9.50
N ASN A 53 -9.04 4.02 -10.36
CA ASN A 53 -9.19 4.23 -11.79
C ASN A 53 -10.47 4.98 -12.17
N TYR A 54 -11.46 5.05 -11.31
CA TYR A 54 -12.61 5.94 -11.53
C TYR A 54 -12.24 7.42 -11.36
N ILE A 55 -11.22 7.71 -10.58
CA ILE A 55 -10.77 9.07 -10.30
C ILE A 55 -9.65 9.47 -11.26
N ASP A 56 -8.71 8.57 -11.50
CA ASP A 56 -7.56 8.78 -12.37
C ASP A 56 -7.29 7.51 -13.17
N LYS A 57 -7.35 7.62 -14.49
CA LYS A 57 -7.19 6.46 -15.39
C LYS A 57 -5.74 6.15 -15.74
N GLU A 58 -4.80 6.96 -15.28
CA GLU A 58 -3.40 6.69 -15.53
C GLU A 58 -2.91 5.52 -14.68
N LYS A 59 -1.75 4.97 -15.07
CA LYS A 59 -1.14 3.86 -14.34
C LYS A 59 -0.86 4.26 -12.89
N ILE A 60 -1.28 3.42 -11.97
CA ILE A 60 -1.06 3.64 -10.54
C ILE A 60 0.40 3.39 -10.21
N LYS A 61 1.04 4.37 -9.56
CA LYS A 61 2.44 4.29 -9.15
C LYS A 61 2.53 4.37 -7.63
N LEU A 62 3.53 3.68 -7.06
CA LEU A 62 3.73 3.69 -5.61
C LEU A 62 3.91 5.12 -5.08
N GLU A 63 4.70 5.95 -5.76
CA GLU A 63 4.93 7.31 -5.32
C GLU A 63 3.65 8.12 -5.21
N ASN A 64 2.69 7.90 -6.11
CA ASN A 64 1.40 8.57 -6.05
C ASN A 64 0.55 8.10 -4.88
N LEU A 65 0.62 6.82 -4.55
CA LEU A 65 -0.07 6.29 -3.38
C LEU A 65 0.52 6.84 -2.07
N MET A 66 1.83 7.07 -2.05
CA MET A 66 2.53 7.54 -0.85
C MET A 66 2.45 9.05 -0.68
N TYR A 67 2.53 9.81 -1.77
CA TYR A 67 2.70 11.27 -1.71
C TYR A 67 1.62 12.06 -2.40
N GLY A 68 0.66 11.40 -3.05
CA GLY A 68 -0.44 12.06 -3.72
C GLY A 68 -0.19 12.30 -5.20
N TYR A 69 -1.22 12.79 -5.87
CA TYR A 69 -1.22 13.05 -7.31
C TYR A 69 -1.18 14.56 -7.54
N GLU A 70 -0.09 15.05 -8.11
CA GLU A 70 0.10 16.49 -8.35
C GLU A 70 -0.96 17.08 -9.28
N LEU A 71 -1.40 16.33 -10.28
CA LEU A 71 -2.31 16.80 -11.30
C LEU A 71 -3.78 16.73 -10.88
N LEU A 72 -4.08 16.11 -9.74
CA LEU A 72 -5.43 16.01 -9.25
C LEU A 72 -5.73 17.10 -8.23
N SER A 73 -7.02 17.45 -8.09
CA SER A 73 -7.46 18.39 -7.09
C SER A 73 -7.24 17.85 -5.67
N LYS A 74 -7.30 18.73 -4.69
CA LYS A 74 -7.22 18.32 -3.28
C LYS A 74 -8.37 17.38 -2.92
N LYS A 75 -9.55 17.62 -3.49
CA LYS A 75 -10.73 16.78 -3.26
C LYS A 75 -10.50 15.36 -3.77
N ASP A 76 -9.95 15.21 -4.97
CA ASP A 76 -9.69 13.90 -5.55
C ASP A 76 -8.57 13.19 -4.83
N ASN A 77 -7.53 13.90 -4.43
CA ASN A 77 -6.46 13.31 -3.60
C ASN A 77 -7.00 12.81 -2.26
N PHE A 78 -7.90 13.58 -1.64
CA PHE A 78 -8.53 13.17 -0.40
C PHE A 78 -9.34 11.88 -0.59
N ARG A 79 -10.07 11.77 -1.70
CA ARG A 79 -10.83 10.55 -2.01
C ARG A 79 -9.90 9.35 -2.15
N ILE A 80 -8.76 9.51 -2.82
CA ILE A 80 -7.78 8.45 -2.99
C ILE A 80 -7.18 8.05 -1.65
N VAL A 81 -6.86 9.01 -0.79
CA VAL A 81 -6.37 8.72 0.57
C VAL A 81 -7.36 7.85 1.33
N LYS A 82 -8.65 8.16 1.23
CA LYS A 82 -9.69 7.37 1.90
C LYS A 82 -9.75 5.94 1.36
N LEU A 83 -9.57 5.77 0.05
CA LEU A 83 -9.52 4.43 -0.56
C LEU A 83 -8.31 3.64 -0.06
N ILE A 84 -7.17 4.30 0.06
CA ILE A 84 -5.95 3.66 0.57
C ILE A 84 -6.13 3.25 2.03
N GLU A 85 -6.73 4.11 2.85
CA GLU A 85 -7.03 3.76 4.23
C GLU A 85 -7.95 2.54 4.31
N GLN A 86 -8.96 2.47 3.43
CA GLN A 86 -9.86 1.32 3.36
C GLN A 86 -9.11 0.04 2.97
N TYR A 87 -8.19 0.14 2.03
CA TYR A 87 -7.33 -1.00 1.66
C TYR A 87 -6.54 -1.50 2.86
N ILE A 88 -5.89 -0.59 3.58
CA ILE A 88 -5.08 -0.93 4.75
C ILE A 88 -5.95 -1.62 5.81
N TYR A 89 -7.13 -1.10 6.05
CA TYR A 89 -8.07 -1.70 6.98
C TYR A 89 -8.51 -3.11 6.52
N ASN A 90 -8.84 -3.23 5.23
CA ASN A 90 -9.36 -4.48 4.68
C ASN A 90 -8.33 -5.60 4.66
N THR A 91 -7.05 -5.28 4.51
CA THR A 91 -5.99 -6.30 4.54
C THR A 91 -5.77 -6.88 5.94
N GLY A 92 -6.14 -6.15 6.97
CA GLY A 92 -5.94 -6.57 8.36
C GLY A 92 -4.47 -6.62 8.78
N ARG A 93 -3.54 -6.14 7.96
CA ARG A 93 -2.10 -6.27 8.20
C ARG A 93 -1.65 -5.53 9.46
N PHE A 94 -2.30 -4.41 9.77
CA PHE A 94 -1.93 -3.54 10.89
C PHE A 94 -2.99 -3.47 11.98
N ASN A 95 -3.97 -4.31 11.92
CA ASN A 95 -5.05 -4.36 12.92
C ASN A 95 -4.67 -5.19 14.12
#